data_6428f870e227d8e19b3428b59b82beb7
#
_entry.id   6428f870e227d8e19b3428b59b82beb7
#
_cell.length_a   1.000
_cell.length_b   1.000
_cell.length_c   1.000
_cell.angle_alpha   90.00
_cell.angle_beta   90.00
_cell.angle_gamma   90.00
#
_symmetry.space_group_name_H-M   'P 1'
#
loop_
_entity.id
_entity.type
_entity.pdbx_description
1 polymer ?
#
loop_
_entity_poly.entity_id
_entity_poly.type
_entity_poly.pdbx_seq_one_letter_code
_entity_poly.pdbx_strand_id
1 'polypeptide(L)'
;MTFDPNAPELDDEEVQARMAEAIENNEIVLFMKGDELMPQCGYSKRALGLIQKYRDDVEVVDTLQNLEAFRDALDEESGWETIPQTFVDGEFVGGSDILAELEERGELAETLNADPAEATEAGAEQKSSVSDVDAPF
;
A
#
# COMPACT_ATOMS: atom_id res chain seq x y z
N MET A 1 5.32 34.41 8.55
CA MET A 1 4.53 33.20 8.32
C MET A 1 3.86 32.79 9.62
N THR A 2 2.58 32.56 9.57
CA THR A 2 1.82 32.22 10.77
C THR A 2 1.66 30.72 10.91
N PHE A 3 2.00 30.20 12.06
CA PHE A 3 1.79 28.77 12.34
C PHE A 3 0.31 28.51 12.62
N ASP A 4 -0.26 27.54 11.91
CA ASP A 4 -1.65 27.12 12.12
C ASP A 4 -1.65 25.63 12.49
N PRO A 5 -1.93 25.28 13.74
CA PRO A 5 -1.89 23.87 14.15
C PRO A 5 -2.97 23.02 13.50
N ASN A 6 -3.98 23.65 12.88
CA ASN A 6 -5.03 22.91 12.17
C ASN A 6 -4.77 22.78 10.69
N ALA A 7 -3.69 23.39 10.17
CA ALA A 7 -3.35 23.28 8.77
C ALA A 7 -2.84 21.87 8.47
N PRO A 8 -3.14 21.33 7.29
CA PRO A 8 -2.58 20.03 6.91
C PRO A 8 -1.07 20.11 6.77
N GLU A 9 -0.40 18.99 6.96
CA GLU A 9 1.05 18.89 6.87
C GLU A 9 1.56 19.22 5.47
N LEU A 10 0.81 18.82 4.44
CA LEU A 10 1.10 19.13 3.05
C LEU A 10 -0.04 19.94 2.45
N ASP A 11 0.27 20.92 1.60
CA ASP A 11 -0.78 21.60 0.87
C ASP A 11 -1.12 20.83 -0.42
N ASP A 12 -2.11 21.34 -1.18
CA ASP A 12 -2.58 20.64 -2.39
C ASP A 12 -1.48 20.44 -3.41
N GLU A 13 -0.62 21.44 -3.62
CA GLU A 13 0.49 21.30 -4.56
C GLU A 13 1.52 20.29 -4.10
N GLU A 14 1.78 20.27 -2.79
CA GLU A 14 2.72 19.32 -2.22
C GLU A 14 2.19 17.90 -2.32
N VAL A 15 0.87 17.72 -2.17
CA VAL A 15 0.23 16.41 -2.34
C VAL A 15 0.39 15.92 -3.76
N GLN A 16 0.14 16.79 -4.75
CA GLN A 16 0.29 16.43 -6.16
C GLN A 16 1.73 16.04 -6.46
N ALA A 17 2.68 16.81 -5.94
CA ALA A 17 4.10 16.53 -6.17
C ALA A 17 4.53 15.23 -5.50
N ARG A 18 4.08 15.00 -4.28
CA ARG A 18 4.42 13.78 -3.55
C ARG A 18 3.86 12.55 -4.25
N MET A 19 2.62 12.65 -4.73
CA MET A 19 1.98 11.55 -5.42
C MET A 19 2.70 11.22 -6.73
N ALA A 20 2.99 12.24 -7.53
CA ALA A 20 3.70 12.04 -8.79
C ALA A 20 5.09 11.44 -8.56
N GLU A 21 5.82 11.98 -7.59
CA GLU A 21 7.16 11.50 -7.27
C GLU A 21 7.12 10.04 -6.82
N ALA A 22 6.15 9.70 -5.95
CA ALA A 22 6.05 8.34 -5.44
C ALA A 22 5.76 7.34 -6.57
N ILE A 23 4.78 7.67 -7.42
CA ILE A 23 4.36 6.77 -8.50
C ILE A 23 5.45 6.63 -9.57
N GLU A 24 6.13 7.72 -9.89
CA GLU A 24 7.15 7.70 -10.95
C GLU A 24 8.45 7.03 -10.52
N ASN A 25 8.80 7.14 -9.27
CA ASN A 25 10.12 6.69 -8.81
C ASN A 25 10.14 5.37 -8.04
N ASN A 26 8.98 4.76 -7.86
CA ASN A 26 8.88 3.51 -7.11
C ASN A 26 8.03 2.50 -7.85
N GLU A 27 8.47 1.27 -7.82
CA GLU A 27 7.73 0.19 -8.48
C GLU A 27 6.40 -0.07 -7.77
N ILE A 28 6.41 -0.12 -6.45
CA ILE A 28 5.21 -0.39 -5.66
C ILE A 28 4.98 0.75 -4.69
N VAL A 29 3.79 1.34 -4.74
CA VAL A 29 3.40 2.45 -3.86
C VAL A 29 2.11 2.09 -3.16
N LEU A 30 2.07 2.31 -1.86
CA LEU A 30 0.85 2.13 -1.08
C LEU A 30 0.47 3.46 -0.45
N PHE A 31 -0.69 3.98 -0.85
CA PHE A 31 -1.29 5.16 -0.21
C PHE A 31 -2.17 4.65 0.92
N MET A 32 -1.84 4.98 2.15
CA MET A 32 -2.53 4.44 3.30
C MET A 32 -2.76 5.52 4.36
N LYS A 33 -3.53 5.20 5.38
CA LYS A 33 -3.74 6.09 6.53
C LYS A 33 -2.72 5.70 7.59
N GLY A 34 -1.83 6.65 7.92
CA GLY A 34 -0.71 6.41 8.81
C GLY A 34 0.52 5.99 8.02
N ASP A 35 1.55 5.52 8.71
CA ASP A 35 2.78 5.08 8.07
C ASP A 35 3.06 3.60 8.41
N GLU A 36 4.19 3.08 7.92
CA GLU A 36 4.49 1.65 8.12
C GLU A 36 4.69 1.28 9.59
N LEU A 37 5.11 2.24 10.41
CA LEU A 37 5.34 1.99 11.82
C LEU A 37 4.05 2.12 12.63
N MET A 38 3.15 3.01 12.20
CA MET A 38 1.90 3.26 12.91
C MET A 38 0.72 3.39 11.94
N PRO A 39 0.25 2.28 11.38
CA PRO A 39 -0.97 2.33 10.55
C PRO A 39 -2.15 2.80 11.41
N GLN A 40 -2.95 3.72 10.86
CA GLN A 40 -4.07 4.31 11.58
C GLN A 40 -5.42 3.74 11.14
N CYS A 41 -5.40 2.68 10.33
CA CYS A 41 -6.61 2.09 9.78
C CYS A 41 -6.38 0.60 9.58
N GLY A 42 -7.35 -0.22 9.99
CA GLY A 42 -7.24 -1.67 9.84
C GLY A 42 -7.07 -2.13 8.40
N TYR A 43 -7.77 -1.47 7.47
CA TYR A 43 -7.63 -1.80 6.06
C TYR A 43 -6.24 -1.43 5.52
N SER A 44 -5.68 -0.32 5.98
CA SER A 44 -4.33 0.09 5.60
C SER A 44 -3.30 -0.90 6.13
N LYS A 45 -3.45 -1.30 7.38
CA LYS A 45 -2.56 -2.28 7.99
C LYS A 45 -2.61 -3.61 7.23
N ARG A 46 -3.81 -4.04 6.85
CA ARG A 46 -4.00 -5.28 6.11
C ARG A 46 -3.32 -5.21 4.74
N ALA A 47 -3.52 -4.10 4.02
CA ALA A 47 -2.91 -3.91 2.70
C ALA A 47 -1.38 -3.94 2.80
N LEU A 48 -0.84 -3.22 3.77
CA LEU A 48 0.61 -3.20 3.99
C LEU A 48 1.15 -4.60 4.29
N GLY A 49 0.47 -5.34 5.16
CA GLY A 49 0.89 -6.69 5.51
C GLY A 49 0.88 -7.64 4.33
N LEU A 50 -0.13 -7.54 3.47
CA LEU A 50 -0.21 -8.38 2.28
C LEU A 50 0.92 -8.09 1.30
N ILE A 51 1.23 -6.80 1.11
CA ILE A 51 2.34 -6.42 0.22
C ILE A 51 3.67 -6.88 0.79
N GLN A 52 3.89 -6.63 2.08
CA GLN A 52 5.16 -6.97 2.74
C GLN A 52 5.41 -8.47 2.82
N LYS A 53 4.39 -9.26 2.60
CA LYS A 53 4.55 -10.70 2.52
C LYS A 53 5.47 -11.10 1.36
N TYR A 54 5.52 -10.29 0.31
CA TYR A 54 6.29 -10.58 -0.91
C TYR A 54 7.34 -9.54 -1.25
N ARG A 55 7.12 -8.29 -0.88
CA ARG A 55 8.01 -7.19 -1.22
C ARG A 55 8.20 -6.29 -0.01
N ASP A 56 9.45 -6.01 0.34
CA ASP A 56 9.76 -5.14 1.47
C ASP A 56 10.20 -3.74 1.01
N ASP A 57 10.17 -3.49 -0.29
CA ASP A 57 10.60 -2.21 -0.87
C ASP A 57 9.41 -1.33 -1.28
N VAL A 58 8.25 -1.54 -0.68
CA VAL A 58 7.07 -0.72 -0.97
C VAL A 58 7.29 0.70 -0.45
N GLU A 59 6.97 1.68 -1.29
CA GLU A 59 6.98 3.08 -0.87
C GLU A 59 5.62 3.38 -0.23
N VAL A 60 5.63 3.81 1.02
CA VAL A 60 4.41 4.12 1.76
C VAL A 60 4.19 5.62 1.78
N VAL A 61 2.99 6.05 1.42
CA VAL A 61 2.61 7.45 1.47
C VAL A 61 1.49 7.61 2.48
N ASP A 62 1.73 8.41 3.52
CA ASP A 62 0.75 8.67 4.56
C ASP A 62 -0.24 9.74 4.11
N THR A 63 -1.45 9.31 3.77
CA THR A 63 -2.47 10.23 3.25
C THR A 63 -3.04 11.14 4.34
N LEU A 64 -2.78 10.85 5.61
CA LEU A 64 -3.25 11.72 6.69
C LEU A 64 -2.52 13.06 6.71
N GLN A 65 -1.46 13.20 5.94
CA GLN A 65 -0.76 14.49 5.78
C GLN A 65 -1.66 15.54 5.12
N ASN A 66 -2.65 15.11 4.34
CA ASN A 66 -3.76 15.94 3.86
C ASN A 66 -4.76 14.99 3.20
N LEU A 67 -5.60 14.38 4.02
CA LEU A 67 -6.49 13.31 3.56
C LEU A 67 -7.40 13.73 2.41
N GLU A 68 -7.99 14.92 2.50
CA GLU A 68 -8.91 15.40 1.47
C GLU A 68 -8.20 15.58 0.13
N ALA A 69 -7.03 16.21 0.14
CA ALA A 69 -6.27 16.43 -1.08
C ALA A 69 -5.79 15.11 -1.69
N PHE A 70 -5.39 14.15 -0.86
CA PHE A 70 -5.00 12.85 -1.37
C PHE A 70 -6.18 12.10 -1.98
N ARG A 71 -7.36 12.19 -1.37
CA ARG A 71 -8.54 11.57 -1.96
C ARG A 71 -8.86 12.14 -3.34
N ASP A 72 -8.80 13.46 -3.46
CA ASP A 72 -9.06 14.12 -4.73
C ASP A 72 -8.03 13.71 -5.79
N ALA A 73 -6.76 13.70 -5.41
CA ALA A 73 -5.68 13.34 -6.33
C ALA A 73 -5.78 11.86 -6.73
N LEU A 74 -6.10 10.99 -5.79
CA LEU A 74 -6.26 9.56 -6.10
C LEU A 74 -7.46 9.32 -7.01
N ASP A 75 -8.54 10.06 -6.80
CA ASP A 75 -9.72 9.94 -7.66
C ASP A 75 -9.37 10.30 -9.11
N GLU A 76 -8.54 11.34 -9.30
CA GLU A 76 -8.09 11.72 -10.63
C GLU A 76 -7.20 10.64 -11.26
N GLU A 77 -6.39 9.98 -10.44
CA GLU A 77 -5.41 9.01 -10.95
C GLU A 77 -6.03 7.64 -11.17
N SER A 78 -6.87 7.17 -10.25
CA SER A 78 -7.39 5.81 -10.29
C SER A 78 -8.90 5.72 -10.53
N GLY A 79 -9.61 6.81 -10.33
CA GLY A 79 -11.06 6.81 -10.35
C GLY A 79 -11.69 6.42 -9.03
N TRP A 80 -10.90 6.24 -7.97
CA TRP A 80 -11.37 5.85 -6.65
C TRP A 80 -10.81 6.77 -5.59
N GLU A 81 -11.62 7.10 -4.57
CA GLU A 81 -11.20 7.92 -3.44
C GLU A 81 -10.88 7.09 -2.20
N THR A 82 -11.27 5.82 -2.18
CA THR A 82 -11.08 4.99 -0.98
C THR A 82 -9.61 4.69 -0.73
N ILE A 83 -9.23 4.65 0.54
CA ILE A 83 -7.87 4.38 0.98
C ILE A 83 -7.93 3.16 1.88
N PRO A 84 -7.03 2.20 1.73
CA PRO A 84 -5.76 2.26 1.00
C PRO A 84 -5.88 2.02 -0.51
N GLN A 85 -4.85 2.46 -1.25
CA GLN A 85 -4.73 2.18 -2.68
C GLN A 85 -3.31 1.77 -3.02
N THR A 86 -3.16 0.74 -3.84
CA THR A 86 -1.87 0.22 -4.26
C THR A 86 -1.67 0.47 -5.73
N PHE A 87 -0.46 0.94 -6.09
CA PHE A 87 -0.05 1.13 -7.48
C PHE A 87 1.21 0.29 -7.72
N VAL A 88 1.27 -0.37 -8.87
CA VAL A 88 2.44 -1.14 -9.29
C VAL A 88 2.80 -0.70 -10.69
N ASP A 89 4.05 -0.30 -10.89
CA ASP A 89 4.54 0.23 -12.17
C ASP A 89 3.67 1.35 -12.71
N GLY A 90 3.16 2.20 -11.81
CA GLY A 90 2.33 3.33 -12.18
C GLY A 90 0.88 3.00 -12.44
N GLU A 91 0.48 1.74 -12.32
CA GLU A 91 -0.90 1.31 -12.57
C GLU A 91 -1.63 0.98 -11.28
N PHE A 92 -2.87 1.41 -11.20
CA PHE A 92 -3.70 1.14 -10.04
C PHE A 92 -4.04 -0.36 -9.95
N VAL A 93 -3.79 -0.95 -8.79
CA VAL A 93 -4.12 -2.36 -8.54
C VAL A 93 -5.40 -2.48 -7.73
N GLY A 94 -5.47 -1.79 -6.61
CA GLY A 94 -6.66 -1.84 -5.76
C GLY A 94 -6.34 -1.60 -4.30
N GLY A 95 -7.37 -1.78 -3.48
CA GLY A 95 -7.26 -1.64 -2.03
C GLY A 95 -7.05 -2.98 -1.36
N SER A 96 -7.29 -3.01 -0.03
CA SER A 96 -7.02 -4.22 0.75
C SER A 96 -7.85 -5.43 0.30
N ASP A 97 -9.10 -5.20 -0.13
CA ASP A 97 -9.96 -6.31 -0.56
C ASP A 97 -9.44 -6.96 -1.83
N ILE A 98 -8.96 -6.15 -2.77
CA ILE A 98 -8.41 -6.67 -4.02
C ILE A 98 -7.11 -7.42 -3.76
N LEU A 99 -6.25 -6.86 -2.88
CA LEU A 99 -5.00 -7.55 -2.54
C LEU A 99 -5.28 -8.89 -1.86
N ALA A 100 -6.28 -8.95 -0.99
CA ALA A 100 -6.65 -10.19 -0.32
C ALA A 100 -7.19 -11.22 -1.32
N GLU A 101 -7.99 -10.77 -2.28
CA GLU A 101 -8.52 -11.65 -3.30
C GLU A 101 -7.40 -12.21 -4.18
N LEU A 102 -6.44 -11.37 -4.57
CA LEU A 102 -5.31 -11.82 -5.35
C LEU A 102 -4.47 -12.83 -4.57
N GLU A 103 -4.34 -12.63 -3.26
CA GLU A 103 -3.60 -13.57 -2.42
C GLU A 103 -4.32 -14.93 -2.37
N GLU A 104 -5.64 -14.93 -2.24
CA GLU A 104 -6.42 -16.17 -2.22
C GLU A 104 -6.30 -16.93 -3.53
N ARG A 105 -6.18 -16.23 -4.63
CA ARG A 105 -6.03 -16.83 -5.95
C ARG A 105 -4.60 -17.25 -6.26
N GLY A 106 -3.65 -16.91 -5.39
CA GLY A 106 -2.24 -17.17 -5.64
C GLY A 106 -1.63 -16.25 -6.69
N GLU A 107 -2.24 -15.08 -6.92
CA GLU A 107 -1.82 -14.14 -7.94
C GLU A 107 -1.15 -12.88 -7.39
N LEU A 108 -1.14 -12.71 -6.06
CA LEU A 108 -0.61 -11.48 -5.48
C LEU A 108 0.88 -11.30 -5.73
N ALA A 109 1.67 -12.36 -5.58
CA ALA A 109 3.11 -12.29 -5.80
C ALA A 109 3.40 -11.80 -7.22
N GLU A 110 2.75 -12.37 -8.21
CA GLU A 110 2.92 -11.99 -9.60
C GLU A 110 2.49 -10.55 -9.83
N THR A 111 1.37 -10.16 -9.25
CA THR A 111 0.87 -8.78 -9.36
C THR A 111 1.88 -7.78 -8.80
N LEU A 112 2.59 -8.15 -7.75
CA LEU A 112 3.60 -7.30 -7.13
C LEU A 112 4.99 -7.48 -7.74
N ASN A 113 5.08 -8.19 -8.87
CA ASN A 113 6.35 -8.48 -9.54
C ASN A 113 7.33 -9.22 -8.63
N ALA A 114 6.80 -10.13 -7.83
CA ALA A 114 7.61 -10.95 -6.91
C ALA A 114 7.47 -12.42 -7.28
N ASP A 115 8.49 -13.20 -6.96
CA ASP A 115 8.44 -14.65 -7.13
C ASP A 115 7.74 -15.22 -5.88
N PRO A 116 6.68 -16.04 -6.04
CA PRO A 116 6.04 -16.66 -4.87
C PRO A 116 7.01 -17.42 -3.95
N ALA A 117 8.08 -17.95 -4.53
CA ALA A 117 9.10 -18.66 -3.75
C ALA A 117 10.00 -17.72 -2.97
N GLU A 118 9.94 -16.42 -3.23
CA GLU A 118 10.77 -15.41 -2.59
C GLU A 118 9.98 -14.56 -1.60
N ALA A 119 8.92 -15.13 -1.02
CA ALA A 119 8.15 -14.42 0.00
C ALA A 119 9.08 -13.97 1.13
N THR A 120 8.78 -12.80 1.72
CA THR A 120 9.59 -12.27 2.81
C THR A 120 9.56 -13.23 4.00
N GLU A 121 10.55 -13.09 4.88
CA GLU A 121 10.64 -13.93 6.06
C GLU A 121 9.34 -13.93 6.87
N ALA A 122 8.72 -12.78 7.05
CA ALA A 122 7.45 -12.68 7.78
C ALA A 122 6.35 -13.49 7.09
N GLY A 123 6.28 -13.43 5.76
CA GLY A 123 5.32 -14.22 5.01
C GLY A 123 5.62 -15.70 5.08
N ALA A 124 6.88 -16.08 5.04
CA ALA A 124 7.30 -17.47 5.14
C ALA A 124 6.92 -18.05 6.49
N GLU A 125 7.12 -17.27 7.55
CA GLU A 125 6.74 -17.70 8.90
C GLU A 125 5.23 -17.98 9.00
N GLN A 126 4.44 -17.10 8.43
CA GLN A 126 3.00 -17.27 8.43
C GLN A 126 2.59 -18.55 7.69
N LYS A 127 3.24 -18.82 6.59
CA LYS A 127 2.96 -20.03 5.82
C LYS A 127 3.32 -21.29 6.61
N SER A 128 4.43 -21.26 7.28
CA SER A 128 4.88 -22.44 8.02
C SER A 128 4.03 -22.72 9.24
N SER A 129 3.36 -21.75 9.76
CA SER A 129 2.49 -21.95 10.92
C SER A 129 1.18 -22.59 10.52
N VAL A 130 0.92 -22.65 9.27
CA VAL A 130 -0.28 -23.26 8.77
C VAL A 130 -0.03 -24.69 8.42
N SER A 131 0.47 -25.20 8.18
CA SER A 131 0.66 -26.27 7.69
C SER A 131 1.05 -27.18 7.31
N ASP A 132 1.34 -26.57 7.12
CA ASP A 132 1.68 -27.19 6.63
C ASP A 132 1.72 -27.88 6.58
N VAL A 133 1.83 -27.81 6.73
CA VAL A 133 1.75 -28.32 6.38
C VAL A 133 1.60 -28.66 5.89
N ASP A 134 1.70 -28.40 5.56
CA ASP A 134 1.59 -28.59 4.89
C ASP A 134 1.79 -29.02 4.71
N ALA A 135 1.92 -29.00 4.92
CA ALA A 135 2.11 -29.34 4.57
C ALA A 135 2.38 -29.77 4.42
N PRO A 136 2.62 -30.02 4.44
CA PRO A 136 2.83 -30.36 4.20
C PRO A 136 2.71 -30.67 4.00
N PHE A 137 2.70 -30.57 4.04
CA PHE A 137 2.32 -30.54 3.73
C PHE A 137 2.18 -30.70 3.54
#